data_1d76cd70bf6cfeafd59f853e5647fba5
#
_entry.id   1d76cd70bf6cfeafd59f853e5647fba5
#
_cell.length_a   1.000
_cell.length_b   1.000
_cell.length_c   1.000
_cell.angle_alpha   90.00
_cell.angle_beta   90.00
_cell.angle_gamma   90.00
#
_symmetry.space_group_name_H-M   'P 1'
#
loop_
_entity.id
_entity.type
_entity.pdbx_description
1 polymer ?
#
loop_
_entity_poly.entity_id
_entity_poly.type
_entity_poly.pdbx_seq_one_letter_code
_entity_poly.pdbx_strand_id
1 'polypeptide(L)'
;LQRNPNIKAIYCANDTMAMGVAQAVANAGKTGKILVVGTDGIPEARKMVEAGQMTATVAQNPADIGATGLKLMVDAEKSGKVIPLDKAPEFKLVDSILVTQ
;
A
#
# COMPACT_ATOMS: atom_id res chain seq x y z
N LEU A 1 -6.65 -19.48 -7.01
CA LEU A 1 -5.77 -20.61 -6.68
C LEU A 1 -6.19 -21.89 -7.40
N GLN A 2 -7.48 -22.19 -7.50
CA GLN A 2 -7.95 -23.39 -8.18
C GLN A 2 -7.60 -23.43 -9.68
N ARG A 3 -7.74 -22.30 -10.38
CA ARG A 3 -7.41 -22.19 -11.81
C ARG A 3 -5.90 -22.22 -12.08
N ASN A 4 -5.11 -21.70 -11.16
CA ASN A 4 -3.66 -21.55 -11.30
C ASN A 4 -2.97 -22.10 -10.04
N PRO A 5 -2.81 -23.41 -9.94
CA PRO A 5 -2.23 -24.04 -8.73
C PRO A 5 -0.74 -23.75 -8.53
N ASN A 6 -0.07 -23.19 -9.55
CA ASN A 6 1.37 -22.91 -9.53
C ASN A 6 1.71 -21.45 -9.15
N ILE A 7 0.74 -20.67 -8.67
CA ILE A 7 0.99 -19.31 -8.19
C ILE A 7 1.99 -19.35 -7.03
N LYS A 8 3.00 -18.49 -7.10
CA LYS A 8 4.04 -18.34 -6.05
C LYS A 8 3.91 -17.06 -5.25
N ALA A 9 3.32 -16.02 -5.82
CA ALA A 9 3.15 -14.73 -5.16
C ALA A 9 1.89 -14.03 -5.66
N ILE A 10 1.28 -13.24 -4.79
CA ILE A 10 0.11 -12.41 -5.10
C ILE A 10 0.38 -11.01 -4.53
N TYR A 11 0.35 -10.02 -5.39
CA TYR A 11 0.40 -8.61 -5.01
C TYR A 11 -1.01 -8.03 -5.02
N CYS A 12 -1.33 -7.25 -4.01
CA CYS A 12 -2.63 -6.58 -3.87
C CYS A 12 -2.43 -5.07 -3.79
N ALA A 13 -3.26 -4.33 -4.49
CA ALA A 13 -3.19 -2.86 -4.57
C ALA A 13 -3.52 -2.17 -3.24
N ASN A 14 -4.15 -2.87 -2.29
CA ASN A 14 -4.34 -2.39 -0.92
C ASN A 14 -4.34 -3.55 0.08
N ASP A 15 -4.22 -3.20 1.36
CA ASP A 15 -4.12 -4.18 2.44
C ASP A 15 -5.44 -4.93 2.68
N THR A 16 -6.57 -4.29 2.48
CA THR A 16 -7.88 -4.95 2.65
C THR A 16 -8.02 -6.14 1.70
N MET A 17 -7.62 -5.98 0.45
CA MET A 17 -7.57 -7.08 -0.52
C MET A 17 -6.54 -8.13 -0.13
N ALA A 18 -5.36 -7.69 0.31
CA ALA A 18 -4.28 -8.60 0.71
C ALA A 18 -4.67 -9.48 1.90
N MET A 19 -5.39 -8.93 2.87
CA MET A 19 -5.89 -9.69 4.03
C MET A 19 -6.89 -10.76 3.59
N GLY A 20 -7.78 -10.46 2.64
CA GLY A 20 -8.69 -11.44 2.05
C GLY A 20 -7.95 -12.54 1.30
N VAL A 21 -6.93 -12.18 0.54
CA VAL A 21 -6.06 -13.15 -0.15
C VAL A 21 -5.30 -14.03 0.85
N ALA A 22 -4.74 -13.44 1.91
CA ALA A 22 -4.04 -14.20 2.95
C ALA A 22 -4.96 -15.23 3.61
N GLN A 23 -6.22 -14.87 3.85
CA GLN A 23 -7.22 -15.80 4.38
C GLN A 23 -7.51 -16.94 3.38
N ALA A 24 -7.65 -16.64 2.10
CA ALA A 24 -7.86 -17.66 1.06
C ALA A 24 -6.65 -18.60 0.93
N VAL A 25 -5.44 -18.05 1.03
CA VAL A 25 -4.18 -18.83 1.03
C VAL A 25 -4.12 -19.75 2.26
N ALA A 26 -4.51 -19.24 3.42
CA ALA A 26 -4.58 -20.04 4.66
C ALA A 26 -5.60 -21.17 4.54
N ASN A 27 -6.80 -20.87 4.03
CA ASN A 27 -7.84 -21.89 3.82
C ASN A 27 -7.40 -23.00 2.84
N ALA A 28 -6.52 -22.66 1.90
CA ALA A 28 -5.93 -23.64 0.98
C ALA A 28 -4.71 -24.38 1.56
N GLY A 29 -4.33 -24.12 2.81
CA GLY A 29 -3.17 -24.72 3.48
C GLY A 29 -1.83 -24.31 2.87
N LYS A 30 -1.75 -23.11 2.26
CA LYS A 30 -0.57 -22.63 1.52
C LYS A 30 0.12 -21.43 2.15
N THR A 31 -0.22 -21.08 3.40
CA THR A 31 0.49 -20.03 4.15
C THR A 31 2.00 -20.34 4.17
N GLY A 32 2.81 -19.34 3.86
CA GLY A 32 4.27 -19.50 3.74
C GLY A 32 4.76 -20.10 2.43
N LYS A 33 3.86 -20.70 1.62
CA LYS A 33 4.19 -21.23 0.29
C LYS A 33 3.87 -20.27 -0.83
N ILE A 34 2.89 -19.37 -0.61
CA ILE A 34 2.51 -18.29 -1.52
C ILE A 34 2.80 -16.99 -0.82
N LEU A 35 3.59 -16.13 -1.45
CA LEU A 35 3.88 -14.79 -0.94
C LEU A 35 2.66 -13.90 -1.15
N VAL A 36 2.26 -13.16 -0.11
CA VAL A 36 1.15 -12.20 -0.18
C VAL A 36 1.66 -10.83 0.23
N VAL A 37 1.58 -9.87 -0.69
CA VAL A 37 2.06 -8.51 -0.48
C VAL A 37 0.91 -7.54 -0.65
N GLY A 38 0.73 -6.66 0.33
CA GLY A 38 -0.27 -5.59 0.31
C GLY A 38 0.34 -4.21 0.11
N THR A 39 -0.51 -3.21 0.21
CA THR A 39 -0.15 -1.80 0.13
C THR A 39 -1.03 -1.03 1.12
N ASP A 40 -0.46 -0.09 1.79
CA ASP A 40 -0.93 0.93 2.74
C ASP A 40 -0.25 0.82 4.11
N GLY A 41 0.00 -0.38 4.62
CA GLY A 41 0.59 -0.56 5.94
C GLY A 41 -0.39 -0.31 7.08
N ILE A 42 -1.67 -0.67 6.91
CA ILE A 42 -2.67 -0.51 7.96
C ILE A 42 -2.32 -1.39 9.18
N PRO A 43 -2.73 -1.00 10.40
CA PRO A 43 -2.36 -1.73 11.62
C PRO A 43 -2.69 -3.23 11.58
N GLU A 44 -3.83 -3.60 11.03
CA GLU A 44 -4.29 -4.98 10.91
C GLU A 44 -3.38 -5.81 10.01
N ALA A 45 -2.99 -5.23 8.85
CA ALA A 45 -2.08 -5.90 7.92
C ALA A 45 -0.68 -6.05 8.51
N ARG A 46 -0.18 -5.06 9.25
CA ARG A 46 1.10 -5.16 9.98
C ARG A 46 1.11 -6.32 10.97
N LYS A 47 0.01 -6.49 11.72
CA LYS A 47 -0.14 -7.64 12.63
C LYS A 47 -0.12 -8.97 11.88
N MET A 48 -0.75 -9.05 10.70
CA MET A 48 -0.71 -10.25 9.87
C MET A 48 0.69 -10.53 9.33
N VAL A 49 1.46 -9.51 9.00
CA VAL A 49 2.88 -9.65 8.61
C VAL A 49 3.69 -10.18 9.80
N GLU A 50 3.55 -9.60 10.98
CA GLU A 50 4.23 -10.07 12.20
C GLU A 50 3.89 -11.52 12.53
N ALA A 51 2.64 -11.92 12.32
CA ALA A 51 2.17 -13.29 12.56
C ALA A 51 2.55 -14.28 11.45
N GLY A 52 3.20 -13.84 10.37
CA GLY A 52 3.57 -14.68 9.24
C GLY A 52 2.42 -15.07 8.31
N GLN A 53 1.25 -14.43 8.45
CA GLN A 53 0.07 -14.65 7.61
C GLN A 53 0.12 -13.88 6.30
N MET A 54 0.84 -12.76 6.27
CA MET A 54 1.21 -12.00 5.09
C MET A 54 2.73 -11.90 5.03
N THR A 55 3.27 -11.77 3.82
CA THR A 55 4.73 -11.64 3.63
C THR A 55 5.21 -10.23 3.88
N ALA A 56 4.50 -9.24 3.36
CA ALA A 56 4.88 -7.84 3.45
C ALA A 56 3.71 -6.92 3.14
N THR A 57 3.83 -5.66 3.54
CA THR A 57 3.01 -4.57 3.02
C THR A 57 3.90 -3.36 2.76
N VAL A 58 3.56 -2.57 1.73
CA VAL A 58 4.22 -1.30 1.45
C VAL A 58 3.44 -0.21 2.19
N ALA A 59 4.01 0.27 3.29
CA ALA A 59 3.38 1.29 4.12
C ALA A 59 3.53 2.67 3.50
N GLN A 60 2.43 3.38 3.37
CA GLN A 60 2.42 4.79 3.05
C GLN A 60 2.62 5.61 4.33
N ASN A 61 3.00 6.87 4.18
CA ASN A 61 3.09 7.82 5.28
C ASN A 61 1.98 8.88 5.13
N PRO A 62 0.76 8.59 5.59
CA PRO A 62 -0.38 9.50 5.40
C PRO A 62 -0.20 10.84 6.10
N ALA A 63 0.50 10.87 7.22
CA ALA A 63 0.80 12.12 7.94
C ALA A 63 1.69 13.04 7.08
N ASP A 64 2.73 12.50 6.47
CA ASP A 64 3.65 13.26 5.62
C ASP A 64 2.99 13.66 4.29
N ILE A 65 2.17 12.78 3.72
CA ILE A 65 1.37 13.07 2.51
C ILE A 65 0.42 14.24 2.79
N GLY A 66 -0.30 14.22 3.90
CA GLY A 66 -1.23 15.28 4.29
C GLY A 66 -0.52 16.58 4.58
N ALA A 67 0.57 16.56 5.35
CA ALA A 67 1.36 17.74 5.67
C ALA A 67 1.99 18.37 4.41
N THR A 68 2.55 17.56 3.53
CA THR A 68 3.13 18.01 2.26
C THR A 68 2.07 18.63 1.35
N GLY A 69 0.90 18.00 1.23
CA GLY A 69 -0.21 18.50 0.44
C GLY A 69 -0.72 19.85 0.96
N LEU A 70 -0.92 19.97 2.27
CA LEU A 70 -1.35 21.22 2.88
C LEU A 70 -0.33 22.34 2.68
N LYS A 71 0.96 22.05 2.86
CA LYS A 71 2.04 23.01 2.64
C LYS A 71 2.05 23.51 1.19
N LEU A 72 1.91 22.63 0.22
CA LEU A 72 1.86 22.99 -1.20
C LEU A 72 0.65 23.90 -1.50
N MET A 73 -0.51 23.61 -0.91
CA MET A 73 -1.71 24.45 -1.06
C MET A 73 -1.51 25.84 -0.46
N VAL A 74 -0.97 25.92 0.75
CA VAL A 74 -0.70 27.20 1.43
C VAL A 74 0.34 28.02 0.65
N ASP A 75 1.41 27.40 0.19
CA ASP A 75 2.45 28.07 -0.61
C ASP A 75 1.89 28.58 -1.94
N ALA A 76 1.03 27.81 -2.60
CA ALA A 76 0.36 28.23 -3.83
C ALA A 76 -0.57 29.44 -3.60
N GLU A 77 -1.34 29.43 -2.51
CA GLU A 77 -2.22 30.54 -2.12
C GLU A 77 -1.42 31.82 -1.85
N LYS A 78 -0.35 31.73 -1.07
CA LYS A 78 0.52 32.87 -0.73
C LYS A 78 1.25 33.46 -1.93
N SER A 79 1.66 32.61 -2.88
CA SER A 79 2.37 33.05 -4.10
C SER A 79 1.44 33.60 -5.18
N GLY A 80 0.11 33.45 -5.01
CA GLY A 80 -0.87 33.82 -6.04
C GLY A 80 -0.78 32.97 -7.31
N LYS A 81 -0.16 31.78 -7.22
CA LYS A 81 0.02 30.87 -8.35
C LYS A 81 -1.33 30.35 -8.85
N VAL A 82 -1.59 30.55 -10.14
CA VAL A 82 -2.77 29.98 -10.80
C VAL A 82 -2.44 28.55 -11.23
N ILE A 83 -3.29 27.60 -10.83
CA ILE A 83 -3.15 26.19 -11.22
C ILE A 83 -3.78 26.01 -12.59
N PRO A 84 -3.00 25.71 -13.65
CA PRO A 84 -3.57 25.48 -14.98
C PRO A 84 -4.32 24.15 -15.03
N LEU A 85 -5.57 24.18 -15.50
CA LEU A 85 -6.41 23.01 -15.60
C LEU A 85 -6.15 22.16 -16.86
N ASP A 86 -5.43 22.73 -17.83
CA ASP A 86 -5.13 22.13 -19.12
C ASP A 86 -3.73 21.48 -19.21
N LYS A 87 -2.98 21.49 -18.12
CA LYS A 87 -1.64 20.91 -18.04
C LYS A 87 -1.64 19.71 -17.09
N ALA A 88 -0.69 18.79 -17.34
CA ALA A 88 -0.45 17.68 -16.43
C ALA A 88 -0.10 18.21 -15.02
N PRO A 89 -0.60 17.56 -13.95
CA PRO A 89 -0.30 17.96 -12.58
C PRO A 89 1.19 17.80 -12.26
N GLU A 90 1.72 18.67 -11.41
CA GLU A 90 3.03 18.50 -10.82
C GLU A 90 2.99 17.39 -9.77
N PHE A 91 4.08 16.63 -9.68
CA PHE A 91 4.21 15.54 -8.70
C PHE A 91 5.15 15.94 -7.57
N LYS A 92 4.75 15.60 -6.35
CA LYS A 92 5.61 15.63 -5.18
C LYS A 92 5.60 14.23 -4.57
N LEU A 93 6.75 13.56 -4.60
CA LEU A 93 6.87 12.20 -4.07
C LEU A 93 7.04 12.23 -2.55
N VAL A 94 6.38 11.30 -1.90
CA VAL A 94 6.54 11.01 -0.47
C VAL A 94 6.92 9.53 -0.36
N ASP A 95 8.00 9.25 0.37
CA ASP A 95 8.57 7.91 0.45
C ASP A 95 7.62 6.93 1.14
N SER A 96 7.64 5.70 0.64
CA SER A 96 6.96 4.56 1.24
C SER A 96 7.99 3.64 1.93
N ILE A 97 7.52 2.84 2.87
CA ILE A 97 8.36 1.93 3.66
C ILE A 97 7.87 0.50 3.45
N LEU A 98 8.79 -0.40 3.13
CA LEU A 98 8.49 -1.82 3.09
C LEU A 98 8.45 -2.39 4.51
N VAL A 99 7.31 -2.97 4.89
CA VAL A 99 7.12 -3.63 6.18
C VAL A 99 7.18 -5.14 5.96
N THR A 100 8.15 -5.78 6.59
CA THR A 100 8.37 -7.23 6.58
C THR A 100 8.44 -7.75 8.02
N GLN A 101 8.42 -9.05 8.14
CA GLN A 101 8.58 -9.72 9.41
C GLN A 101 9.96 -9.42 10.05
#